data_4cc63aa9d1c3ca566966ca53d3627afa
#
_entry.id   4cc63aa9d1c3ca566966ca53d3627afa
#
_cell.length_a   1.000
_cell.length_b   1.000
_cell.length_c   1.000
_cell.angle_alpha   90.00
_cell.angle_beta   90.00
_cell.angle_gamma   90.00
#
_symmetry.space_group_name_H-M   'P 1'
#
loop_
_entity.id
_entity.type
_entity.pdbx_description
1 polymer ?
#
loop_
_entity_poly.entity_id
_entity_poly.type
_entity_poly.pdbx_seq_one_letter_code
_entity_poly.pdbx_strand_id
1 'polypeptide(L)'
;MKKNRKNKPALPPNLPPEQEQIIEEQPKKQPFLKRLLFGAETPDLSELEAGSTTILDILSPTSVDTKSRDYIVVDGIFHAYLYITGYGYSTTVGASWLAPLVEAGEGVSISFHFDKQSKEKILAKISQQTMMNRSRMRDVADTRQDFEELDSAIASGMYLKDVMNRQGEDFYYMHTLIEVTAGDPETLEHRVTAVEKLCVSVDMIARRCEYKQEQAFLSMLPILYLDPDIERKSRRNALTSGVAAAFPFASYELSDRNGIFLGLNMYNRSPVFLNPYDDYKYTNGNIWIGGSSGAGKTFTLQCVGGRLRQQGKRVIYIIPKKGHEFRPRCEQLGGLYL
;
A
#
# COMPACT_ATOMS: atom_id res chain seq x y z
N MET A 1 14.69 56.39 26.39
CA MET A 1 13.59 57.28 26.02
C MET A 1 12.32 56.45 25.79
N LYS A 2 11.32 56.79 26.63
CA LYS A 2 9.87 56.58 26.64
C LYS A 2 9.24 55.34 26.01
N LYS A 3 8.74 54.46 26.90
CA LYS A 3 7.74 53.41 26.73
C LYS A 3 6.40 54.03 26.30
N ASN A 4 5.83 53.56 25.21
CA ASN A 4 4.42 53.81 24.86
C ASN A 4 3.54 52.76 25.55
N ARG A 5 2.83 53.15 26.61
CA ARG A 5 1.68 52.45 27.18
C ARG A 5 0.47 52.69 26.25
N LYS A 6 -0.05 51.62 25.63
CA LYS A 6 -1.35 51.65 24.96
C LYS A 6 -2.46 51.51 25.99
N ASN A 7 -3.35 52.49 26.00
CA ASN A 7 -4.56 52.62 26.80
C ASN A 7 -5.48 51.40 26.63
N LYS A 8 -5.89 50.84 27.76
CA LYS A 8 -7.10 50.02 27.83
C LYS A 8 -8.32 50.98 27.88
N PRO A 9 -9.41 50.70 27.15
CA PRO A 9 -10.66 51.47 27.32
C PRO A 9 -11.26 51.14 28.68
N ALA A 10 -11.71 52.20 29.37
CA ALA A 10 -12.40 52.13 30.64
C ALA A 10 -13.80 51.53 30.47
N LEU A 11 -14.17 50.61 31.35
CA LEU A 11 -15.53 50.05 31.44
C LEU A 11 -16.50 51.16 31.97
N PRO A 12 -17.75 51.21 31.47
CA PRO A 12 -18.76 52.10 32.01
C PRO A 12 -19.20 51.65 33.41
N PRO A 13 -19.46 52.59 34.34
CA PRO A 13 -19.97 52.26 35.66
C PRO A 13 -21.47 51.97 35.58
N ASN A 14 -21.90 50.87 36.23
CA ASN A 14 -23.27 50.40 36.44
C ASN A 14 -23.71 49.24 35.54
N LEU A 15 -23.29 48.06 35.92
CA LEU A 15 -24.00 46.82 35.61
C LEU A 15 -24.43 46.15 36.93
N PRO A 16 -25.64 45.62 37.04
CA PRO A 16 -26.13 44.96 38.25
C PRO A 16 -25.37 43.65 38.52
N PRO A 17 -25.25 43.22 39.80
CA PRO A 17 -24.34 42.14 40.24
C PRO A 17 -24.73 40.73 39.87
N GLU A 18 -25.68 40.49 38.96
CA GLU A 18 -26.15 39.12 38.59
C GLU A 18 -25.68 38.63 37.19
N GLN A 19 -24.77 39.36 36.54
CA GLN A 19 -24.24 38.93 35.24
C GLN A 19 -22.72 38.65 35.24
N GLU A 20 -22.13 38.36 36.37
CA GLU A 20 -20.76 37.79 36.45
C GLU A 20 -20.71 36.26 36.17
N GLN A 21 -21.65 35.76 35.40
CA GLN A 21 -21.59 34.36 35.01
C GLN A 21 -21.15 34.27 33.56
N ILE A 22 -20.03 33.54 33.43
CA ILE A 22 -19.63 32.83 32.22
C ILE A 22 -19.04 33.74 31.13
N ILE A 23 -17.79 34.21 31.35
CA ILE A 23 -16.85 34.22 30.22
C ILE A 23 -16.36 32.78 30.12
N GLU A 24 -17.10 31.92 29.44
CA GLU A 24 -16.57 30.64 28.95
C GLU A 24 -15.36 30.96 28.06
N GLU A 25 -14.17 30.62 28.54
CA GLU A 25 -13.00 30.50 27.69
C GLU A 25 -13.39 29.52 26.57
N GLN A 26 -13.60 30.02 25.37
CA GLN A 26 -13.79 29.16 24.21
C GLN A 26 -12.59 28.20 24.13
N PRO A 27 -12.81 26.90 24.12
CA PRO A 27 -11.72 25.91 24.06
C PRO A 27 -10.90 26.23 22.82
N LYS A 28 -9.59 26.41 22.98
CA LYS A 28 -8.66 26.57 21.87
C LYS A 28 -8.89 25.41 20.90
N LYS A 29 -9.42 25.72 19.71
CA LYS A 29 -9.67 24.71 18.67
C LYS A 29 -8.38 23.92 18.45
N GLN A 30 -8.35 22.70 18.90
CA GLN A 30 -7.26 21.77 18.61
C GLN A 30 -7.19 21.55 17.10
N PRO A 31 -5.99 21.43 16.51
CA PRO A 31 -5.88 21.16 15.08
C PRO A 31 -6.67 19.89 14.74
N PHE A 32 -7.42 19.94 13.64
CA PHE A 32 -8.34 18.90 13.16
C PHE A 32 -7.75 17.47 13.24
N LEU A 33 -6.47 17.33 12.88
CA LEU A 33 -5.72 16.07 12.94
C LEU A 33 -5.56 15.52 14.36
N LYS A 34 -5.35 16.40 15.35
CA LYS A 34 -5.24 15.97 16.74
C LYS A 34 -6.58 15.45 17.28
N ARG A 35 -7.67 16.01 16.80
CA ARG A 35 -9.04 15.59 17.13
C ARG A 35 -9.43 14.27 16.45
N LEU A 36 -8.90 14.00 15.27
CA LEU A 36 -9.12 12.74 14.53
C LEU A 36 -8.36 11.56 15.15
N LEU A 37 -7.13 11.78 15.66
CA LEU A 37 -6.26 10.72 16.17
C LEU A 37 -6.39 10.42 17.66
N PHE A 38 -6.70 11.46 18.48
CA PHE A 38 -6.69 11.31 19.95
C PHE A 38 -8.10 11.39 20.55
N GLY A 39 -9.13 11.30 19.71
CA GLY A 39 -10.53 11.46 20.14
C GLY A 39 -10.84 12.88 20.63
N ALA A 40 -12.06 13.34 20.50
CA ALA A 40 -12.60 14.32 21.39
C ALA A 40 -12.52 13.74 22.81
N GLU A 41 -12.17 14.53 23.79
CA GLU A 41 -12.13 14.21 25.23
C GLU A 41 -13.08 13.06 25.56
N THR A 42 -12.57 12.02 26.27
CA THR A 42 -13.37 10.82 26.58
C THR A 42 -14.83 11.18 26.76
N PRO A 43 -15.75 10.69 25.93
CA PRO A 43 -17.14 11.13 26.00
C PRO A 43 -17.64 10.93 27.42
N ASP A 44 -18.24 11.96 27.98
CA ASP A 44 -18.78 11.87 29.32
C ASP A 44 -19.73 10.68 29.37
N LEU A 45 -19.58 9.76 30.31
CA LEU A 45 -20.42 8.57 30.44
C LEU A 45 -21.92 8.89 30.35
N SER A 46 -22.30 10.11 30.74
CA SER A 46 -23.66 10.65 30.60
C SER A 46 -24.11 10.82 29.14
N GLU A 47 -23.21 11.12 28.21
CA GLU A 47 -23.54 11.23 26.77
C GLU A 47 -23.69 9.86 26.10
N LEU A 48 -22.91 8.86 26.53
CA LEU A 48 -23.06 7.47 26.11
C LEU A 48 -24.38 6.87 26.63
N GLU A 49 -24.77 7.17 27.87
CA GLU A 49 -26.06 6.76 28.46
C GLU A 49 -27.25 7.43 27.77
N ALA A 50 -27.07 8.65 27.24
CA ALA A 50 -28.08 9.37 26.46
C ALA A 50 -28.24 8.87 25.02
N GLY A 51 -27.42 7.91 24.56
CA GLY A 51 -27.50 7.32 23.23
C GLY A 51 -27.11 8.27 22.08
N SER A 52 -26.38 9.36 22.37
CA SER A 52 -25.90 10.34 21.38
C SER A 52 -24.53 9.94 20.82
N THR A 53 -24.35 8.68 20.37
CA THR A 53 -23.14 8.28 19.64
C THR A 53 -23.09 8.99 18.29
N THR A 54 -22.06 9.78 18.06
CA THR A 54 -21.81 10.40 16.76
C THR A 54 -21.17 9.39 15.79
N ILE A 55 -21.32 9.61 14.49
CA ILE A 55 -20.61 8.80 13.47
C ILE A 55 -19.10 8.77 13.74
N LEU A 56 -18.54 9.83 14.30
CA LEU A 56 -17.13 9.91 14.66
C LEU A 56 -16.75 8.92 15.77
N ASP A 57 -17.61 8.69 16.74
CA ASP A 57 -17.37 7.74 17.84
C ASP A 57 -17.37 6.28 17.34
N ILE A 58 -18.13 6.03 16.26
CA ILE A 58 -18.18 4.70 15.61
C ILE A 58 -16.96 4.48 14.71
N LEU A 59 -16.48 5.53 14.02
CA LEU A 59 -15.40 5.43 13.05
C LEU A 59 -14.01 5.65 13.66
N SER A 60 -13.94 6.29 14.83
CA SER A 60 -12.64 6.53 15.50
C SER A 60 -12.13 5.26 16.16
N PRO A 61 -10.82 4.98 16.08
CA PRO A 61 -10.24 3.88 16.86
C PRO A 61 -10.39 4.14 18.35
N THR A 62 -10.69 3.08 19.12
CA THR A 62 -10.89 3.15 20.58
C THR A 62 -9.56 3.41 21.29
N SER A 63 -8.47 2.89 20.76
CA SER A 63 -7.14 3.05 21.35
C SER A 63 -6.05 3.15 20.27
N VAL A 64 -5.10 4.07 20.48
CA VAL A 64 -3.91 4.20 19.65
C VAL A 64 -2.70 4.33 20.55
N ASP A 65 -1.78 3.36 20.51
CA ASP A 65 -0.49 3.40 21.22
C ASP A 65 0.64 3.62 20.22
N THR A 66 1.35 4.76 20.36
CA THR A 66 2.43 5.19 19.47
C THR A 66 3.81 5.16 20.14
N LYS A 67 3.95 4.47 21.28
CA LYS A 67 5.20 4.48 22.06
C LYS A 67 6.33 3.70 21.41
N SER A 68 6.02 2.70 20.59
CA SER A 68 7.05 1.90 19.94
C SER A 68 7.73 2.67 18.81
N ARG A 69 9.03 2.40 18.62
CA ARG A 69 9.83 2.92 17.53
C ARG A 69 9.39 2.35 16.17
N ASP A 70 9.01 1.09 16.16
CA ASP A 70 8.94 0.27 14.95
C ASP A 70 7.50 -0.04 14.50
N TYR A 71 6.51 0.21 15.36
CA TYR A 71 5.10 -0.02 15.08
C TYR A 71 4.18 0.87 15.93
N ILE A 72 2.92 0.97 15.57
CA ILE A 72 1.85 1.48 16.43
C ILE A 72 0.84 0.37 16.69
N VAL A 73 0.06 0.50 17.74
CA VAL A 73 -1.04 -0.43 18.03
C VAL A 73 -2.34 0.34 17.97
N VAL A 74 -3.24 -0.10 17.09
CA VAL A 74 -4.57 0.47 16.91
C VAL A 74 -5.59 -0.61 17.22
N ASP A 75 -6.42 -0.40 18.24
CA ASP A 75 -7.45 -1.35 18.69
C ASP A 75 -6.91 -2.79 18.91
N GLY A 76 -5.67 -2.89 19.42
CA GLY A 76 -5.01 -4.17 19.68
C GLY A 76 -4.35 -4.82 18.47
N ILE A 77 -4.44 -4.23 17.28
CA ILE A 77 -3.76 -4.68 16.07
C ILE A 77 -2.44 -3.91 15.93
N PHE A 78 -1.37 -4.62 15.62
CA PHE A 78 -0.04 -4.05 15.42
C PHE A 78 0.13 -3.62 13.96
N HIS A 79 0.57 -2.39 13.74
CA HIS A 79 0.78 -1.77 12.43
C HIS A 79 2.21 -1.28 12.29
N ALA A 80 2.93 -1.77 11.31
CA ALA A 80 4.26 -1.28 10.95
C ALA A 80 4.22 -0.62 9.57
N TYR A 81 4.89 0.50 9.42
CA TYR A 81 4.91 1.28 8.19
C TYR A 81 6.31 1.30 7.58
N LEU A 82 6.34 1.08 6.27
CA LEU A 82 7.54 1.18 5.45
C LEU A 82 7.31 2.16 4.31
N TYR A 83 8.40 2.68 3.77
CA TYR A 83 8.40 3.44 2.52
C TYR A 83 9.45 2.88 1.57
N ILE A 84 9.21 2.96 0.26
CA ILE A 84 10.23 2.67 -0.73
C ILE A 84 11.11 3.90 -0.89
N THR A 85 12.43 3.73 -0.78
CA THR A 85 13.38 4.86 -0.91
C THR A 85 13.35 5.42 -2.32
N GLY A 86 13.51 6.74 -2.48
CA GLY A 86 13.46 7.38 -3.79
C GLY A 86 14.51 6.87 -4.80
N TYR A 87 15.63 6.35 -4.33
CA TYR A 87 16.66 5.70 -5.14
C TYR A 87 16.52 4.17 -5.21
N GLY A 88 15.61 3.60 -4.43
CA GLY A 88 15.41 2.16 -4.29
C GLY A 88 14.36 1.62 -5.27
N TYR A 89 14.44 1.99 -6.53
CA TYR A 89 13.61 1.45 -7.60
C TYR A 89 14.49 1.04 -8.77
N SER A 90 14.08 0.02 -9.51
CA SER A 90 14.73 -0.32 -10.77
C SER A 90 14.73 0.87 -11.74
N THR A 91 15.77 0.98 -12.53
CA THR A 91 15.91 2.04 -13.55
C THR A 91 15.00 1.82 -14.74
N THR A 92 14.64 0.57 -15.00
CA THR A 92 13.76 0.17 -16.11
C THR A 92 12.59 -0.61 -15.54
N VAL A 93 11.38 -0.16 -15.84
CA VAL A 93 10.14 -0.79 -15.33
C VAL A 93 9.28 -1.26 -16.49
N GLY A 94 8.68 -2.44 -16.35
CA GLY A 94 7.68 -2.98 -17.28
C GLY A 94 6.26 -2.60 -16.88
N ALA A 95 5.27 -3.06 -17.68
CA ALA A 95 3.87 -2.91 -17.32
C ALA A 95 3.56 -3.64 -16.01
N SER A 96 2.73 -3.04 -15.16
CA SER A 96 2.29 -3.58 -13.86
C SER A 96 3.44 -3.92 -12.89
N TRP A 97 4.53 -3.17 -12.94
CA TRP A 97 5.71 -3.43 -12.11
C TRP A 97 5.46 -3.31 -10.60
N LEU A 98 4.38 -2.66 -10.17
CA LEU A 98 3.95 -2.60 -8.77
C LEU A 98 2.97 -3.73 -8.37
N ALA A 99 2.52 -4.57 -9.30
CA ALA A 99 1.59 -5.67 -9.01
C ALA A 99 2.12 -6.62 -7.91
N PRO A 100 3.41 -7.02 -7.88
CA PRO A 100 3.92 -7.89 -6.83
C PRO A 100 3.76 -7.32 -5.41
N LEU A 101 3.82 -5.98 -5.26
CA LEU A 101 3.58 -5.35 -3.96
C LEU A 101 2.11 -5.44 -3.54
N VAL A 102 1.18 -5.21 -4.48
CA VAL A 102 -0.27 -5.29 -4.20
C VAL A 102 -0.68 -6.74 -3.90
N GLU A 103 0.02 -7.70 -4.44
CA GLU A 103 -0.17 -9.14 -4.21
C GLU A 103 0.65 -9.68 -3.03
N ALA A 104 1.25 -8.81 -2.20
CA ALA A 104 2.14 -9.21 -1.10
C ALA A 104 1.49 -10.08 -0.01
N GLY A 105 0.16 -10.18 -0.01
CA GLY A 105 -0.60 -11.08 0.85
C GLY A 105 -1.43 -10.39 1.93
N GLU A 106 -1.95 -11.20 2.82
CA GLU A 106 -2.85 -10.75 3.90
C GLU A 106 -2.14 -9.85 4.90
N GLY A 107 -2.82 -8.78 5.32
CA GLY A 107 -2.30 -7.82 6.28
C GLY A 107 -1.29 -6.85 5.68
N VAL A 108 -1.21 -6.73 4.35
CA VAL A 108 -0.39 -5.74 3.66
C VAL A 108 -1.28 -4.78 2.88
N SER A 109 -1.17 -3.49 3.18
CA SER A 109 -1.85 -2.41 2.47
C SER A 109 -0.82 -1.48 1.84
N ILE A 110 -1.12 -0.94 0.67
CA ILE A 110 -0.18 -0.08 -0.05
C ILE A 110 -0.85 1.22 -0.46
N SER A 111 -0.16 2.32 -0.23
CA SER A 111 -0.57 3.65 -0.68
C SER A 111 0.44 4.18 -1.69
N PHE A 112 -0.08 4.60 -2.85
CA PHE A 112 0.70 5.27 -3.88
C PHE A 112 0.28 6.73 -3.94
N HIS A 113 1.25 7.62 -3.74
CA HIS A 113 1.05 9.06 -3.89
C HIS A 113 1.72 9.53 -5.18
N PHE A 114 0.96 10.18 -6.04
CA PHE A 114 1.44 10.77 -7.29
C PHE A 114 1.18 12.27 -7.25
N ASP A 115 2.26 13.06 -7.29
CA ASP A 115 2.17 14.51 -7.31
C ASP A 115 2.69 15.05 -8.65
N LYS A 116 1.77 15.59 -9.45
CA LYS A 116 2.10 16.18 -10.75
C LYS A 116 2.85 17.49 -10.57
N GLN A 117 4.00 17.59 -11.19
CA GLN A 117 4.85 18.77 -11.12
C GLN A 117 4.65 19.71 -12.30
N SER A 118 4.86 21.02 -12.07
CA SER A 118 4.87 22.00 -13.15
C SER A 118 6.02 21.73 -14.10
N LYS A 119 5.72 21.54 -15.38
CA LYS A 119 6.66 21.22 -16.44
C LYS A 119 7.75 22.28 -16.56
N GLU A 120 7.37 23.57 -16.52
CA GLU A 120 8.30 24.69 -16.65
C GLU A 120 9.31 24.70 -15.49
N LYS A 121 8.85 24.50 -14.25
CA LYS A 121 9.71 24.49 -13.06
C LYS A 121 10.69 23.31 -13.10
N ILE A 122 10.24 22.14 -13.51
CA ILE A 122 11.08 20.94 -13.61
C ILE A 122 12.10 21.08 -14.72
N LEU A 123 11.72 21.57 -15.89
CA LEU A 123 12.64 21.81 -17.01
C LEU A 123 13.71 22.82 -16.65
N ALA A 124 13.37 23.90 -15.95
CA ALA A 124 14.32 24.88 -15.45
C ALA A 124 15.30 24.23 -14.46
N LYS A 125 14.80 23.45 -13.49
CA LYS A 125 15.61 22.75 -12.49
C LYS A 125 16.56 21.73 -13.13
N ILE A 126 16.08 20.90 -14.06
CA ILE A 126 16.91 19.93 -14.79
C ILE A 126 17.98 20.66 -15.61
N SER A 127 17.62 21.76 -16.28
CA SER A 127 18.58 22.55 -17.07
C SER A 127 19.67 23.12 -16.19
N GLN A 128 19.33 23.69 -15.04
CA GLN A 128 20.29 24.22 -14.07
C GLN A 128 21.21 23.12 -13.54
N GLN A 129 20.65 21.96 -13.14
CA GLN A 129 21.42 20.84 -12.61
C GLN A 129 22.38 20.26 -13.67
N THR A 130 21.89 20.10 -14.91
CA THR A 130 22.72 19.62 -16.03
C THR A 130 23.87 20.58 -16.31
N MET A 131 23.61 21.90 -16.24
CA MET A 131 24.69 22.93 -16.42
C MET A 131 25.70 22.85 -15.28
N MET A 132 25.25 22.73 -14.03
CA MET A 132 26.14 22.58 -12.88
C MET A 132 27.00 21.30 -12.97
N ASN A 133 26.40 20.18 -13.36
CA ASN A 133 27.14 18.92 -13.53
C ASN A 133 28.18 19.02 -14.66
N ARG A 134 27.85 19.70 -15.76
CA ARG A 134 28.82 19.99 -16.84
C ARG A 134 29.98 20.87 -16.38
N SER A 135 29.71 21.87 -15.52
CA SER A 135 30.77 22.69 -14.93
C SER A 135 31.67 21.85 -14.03
N ARG A 136 31.09 21.06 -13.12
CA ARG A 136 31.85 20.16 -12.25
C ARG A 136 32.69 19.15 -13.03
N MET A 137 32.16 18.61 -14.13
CA MET A 137 32.88 17.68 -14.99
C MET A 137 34.14 18.29 -15.62
N ARG A 138 34.18 19.61 -15.82
CA ARG A 138 35.38 20.32 -16.30
C ARG A 138 36.42 20.51 -15.21
N ASP A 139 35.98 20.62 -13.95
CA ASP A 139 36.81 20.88 -12.79
C ASP A 139 37.36 19.60 -12.13
N VAL A 140 36.70 18.43 -12.38
CA VAL A 140 37.12 17.12 -11.85
C VAL A 140 38.21 16.55 -12.72
N ALA A 141 39.46 16.77 -12.32
CA ALA A 141 40.64 16.30 -13.08
C ALA A 141 41.07 14.86 -12.71
N ASP A 142 40.59 14.24 -11.62
CA ASP A 142 41.34 13.14 -11.00
C ASP A 142 40.60 11.83 -10.67
N THR A 143 39.26 11.69 -10.80
CA THR A 143 38.60 10.42 -10.43
C THR A 143 37.68 9.95 -11.55
N ARG A 144 38.05 8.83 -12.19
CA ARG A 144 37.27 8.21 -13.27
C ARG A 144 35.84 7.88 -12.88
N GLN A 145 35.63 7.52 -11.63
CA GLN A 145 34.31 7.16 -11.08
C GLN A 145 33.38 8.39 -10.97
N ASP A 146 33.86 9.52 -10.48
CA ASP A 146 33.09 10.77 -10.40
C ASP A 146 32.72 11.30 -11.79
N PHE A 147 33.60 11.09 -12.79
CA PHE A 147 33.32 11.44 -14.17
C PHE A 147 32.18 10.61 -14.77
N GLU A 148 32.14 9.28 -14.56
CA GLU A 148 31.11 8.39 -15.06
C GLU A 148 29.75 8.70 -14.43
N GLU A 149 29.69 9.02 -13.12
CA GLU A 149 28.47 9.43 -12.41
C GLU A 149 27.94 10.77 -12.95
N LEU A 150 28.80 11.75 -13.16
CA LEU A 150 28.40 13.05 -13.71
C LEU A 150 27.91 12.94 -15.15
N ASP A 151 28.55 12.13 -15.98
CA ASP A 151 28.18 11.91 -17.38
C ASP A 151 26.77 11.21 -17.44
N SER A 152 26.58 10.18 -16.64
CA SER A 152 25.30 9.50 -16.50
C SER A 152 24.19 10.45 -16.02
N ALA A 153 24.49 11.32 -15.05
CA ALA A 153 23.52 12.31 -14.56
C ALA A 153 23.17 13.36 -15.62
N ILE A 154 24.14 13.78 -16.43
CA ILE A 154 23.95 14.71 -17.57
C ILE A 154 23.07 14.04 -18.63
N ALA A 155 23.40 12.80 -19.02
CA ALA A 155 22.66 12.03 -20.02
C ALA A 155 21.20 11.83 -19.59
N SER A 156 20.97 11.44 -18.33
CA SER A 156 19.63 11.29 -17.74
C SER A 156 18.85 12.61 -17.75
N GLY A 157 19.48 13.72 -17.39
CA GLY A 157 18.82 15.04 -17.43
C GLY A 157 18.45 15.47 -18.85
N MET A 158 19.30 15.19 -19.84
CA MET A 158 19.01 15.46 -21.25
C MET A 158 17.88 14.59 -21.78
N TYR A 159 17.86 13.30 -21.43
CA TYR A 159 16.80 12.38 -21.76
C TYR A 159 15.44 12.85 -21.21
N LEU A 160 15.36 13.17 -19.92
CA LEU A 160 14.13 13.67 -19.30
C LEU A 160 13.62 14.93 -20.00
N LYS A 161 14.52 15.86 -20.34
CA LYS A 161 14.17 17.09 -21.05
C LYS A 161 13.64 16.81 -22.46
N ASP A 162 14.24 15.88 -23.17
CA ASP A 162 13.82 15.51 -24.53
C ASP A 162 12.44 14.86 -24.53
N VAL A 163 12.22 13.87 -23.64
CA VAL A 163 10.94 13.16 -23.51
C VAL A 163 9.81 14.11 -23.09
N MET A 164 10.06 14.99 -22.14
CA MET A 164 9.06 15.99 -21.72
C MET A 164 8.71 16.98 -22.85
N ASN A 165 9.68 17.40 -23.66
CA ASN A 165 9.46 18.40 -24.70
C ASN A 165 8.90 17.80 -26.00
N ARG A 166 9.41 16.65 -26.45
CA ARG A 166 9.06 16.05 -27.75
C ARG A 166 7.92 15.06 -27.66
N GLN A 167 7.86 14.27 -26.59
CA GLN A 167 6.83 13.25 -26.43
C GLN A 167 5.64 13.74 -25.60
N GLY A 168 5.71 14.95 -25.05
CA GLY A 168 4.60 15.57 -24.31
C GLY A 168 4.34 14.94 -22.95
N GLU A 169 5.27 14.15 -22.39
CA GLU A 169 5.12 13.56 -21.08
C GLU A 169 5.16 14.59 -19.97
N ASP A 170 4.37 14.36 -18.95
CA ASP A 170 4.38 15.09 -17.69
C ASP A 170 5.34 14.43 -16.68
N PHE A 171 5.71 15.20 -15.67
CA PHE A 171 6.63 14.77 -14.62
C PHE A 171 5.90 14.69 -13.29
N TYR A 172 6.14 13.60 -12.57
CA TYR A 172 5.52 13.29 -11.29
C TYR A 172 6.59 13.01 -10.23
N TYR A 173 6.28 13.39 -8.99
CA TYR A 173 6.88 12.76 -7.83
C TYR A 173 5.98 11.60 -7.40
N MET A 174 6.58 10.44 -7.26
CA MET A 174 5.90 9.22 -6.84
C MET A 174 6.45 8.78 -5.49
N HIS A 175 5.55 8.36 -4.62
CA HIS A 175 5.86 7.85 -3.29
C HIS A 175 5.08 6.56 -3.07
N THR A 176 5.73 5.54 -2.52
CA THR A 176 5.12 4.26 -2.18
C THR A 176 5.29 4.01 -0.70
N LEU A 177 4.18 3.90 0.01
CA LEU A 177 4.11 3.53 1.41
C LEU A 177 3.47 2.16 1.54
N ILE A 178 3.94 1.38 2.49
CA ILE A 178 3.46 0.03 2.78
C ILE A 178 3.12 -0.05 4.25
N GLU A 179 1.91 -0.49 4.56
CA GLU A 179 1.45 -0.84 5.88
C GLU A 179 1.43 -2.36 6.01
N VAL A 180 1.93 -2.85 7.12
CA VAL A 180 1.90 -4.27 7.46
C VAL A 180 1.20 -4.42 8.80
N THR A 181 0.18 -5.27 8.87
CA THR A 181 -0.63 -5.48 10.08
C THR A 181 -0.55 -6.91 10.57
N ALA A 182 -0.64 -7.09 11.89
CA ALA A 182 -0.72 -8.41 12.52
C ALA A 182 -1.38 -8.34 13.90
N GLY A 183 -1.87 -9.48 14.40
CA GLY A 183 -2.47 -9.59 15.72
C GLY A 183 -1.45 -9.66 16.87
N ASP A 184 -0.18 -9.91 16.57
CA ASP A 184 0.91 -10.02 17.53
C ASP A 184 2.24 -9.49 16.95
N PRO A 185 3.21 -9.10 17.80
CA PRO A 185 4.47 -8.52 17.33
C PRO A 185 5.38 -9.49 16.57
N GLU A 186 5.33 -10.78 16.87
CA GLU A 186 6.17 -11.79 16.22
C GLU A 186 5.71 -12.02 14.80
N THR A 187 4.42 -12.20 14.59
CA THR A 187 3.81 -12.29 13.24
C THR A 187 4.03 -11.00 12.45
N LEU A 188 3.96 -9.82 13.10
CA LEU A 188 4.26 -8.55 12.45
C LEU A 188 5.68 -8.53 11.90
N GLU A 189 6.68 -8.90 12.70
CA GLU A 189 8.08 -8.90 12.30
C GLU A 189 8.34 -9.89 11.15
N HIS A 190 7.72 -11.07 11.20
CA HIS A 190 7.77 -12.03 10.10
C HIS A 190 7.19 -11.48 8.80
N ARG A 191 6.03 -10.82 8.86
CA ARG A 191 5.39 -10.21 7.69
C ARG A 191 6.21 -9.05 7.14
N VAL A 192 6.73 -8.17 8.00
CA VAL A 192 7.60 -7.06 7.61
C VAL A 192 8.84 -7.58 6.88
N THR A 193 9.50 -8.60 7.45
CA THR A 193 10.66 -9.24 6.81
C THR A 193 10.30 -9.86 5.44
N ALA A 194 9.12 -10.45 5.31
CA ALA A 194 8.65 -11.02 4.04
C ALA A 194 8.44 -9.92 2.99
N VAL A 195 7.84 -8.79 3.38
CA VAL A 195 7.65 -7.62 2.51
C VAL A 195 8.98 -6.99 2.09
N GLU A 196 9.94 -6.86 3.03
CA GLU A 196 11.29 -6.37 2.70
C GLU A 196 11.99 -7.28 1.67
N LYS A 197 11.89 -8.60 1.84
CA LYS A 197 12.43 -9.57 0.87
C LYS A 197 11.71 -9.51 -0.49
N LEU A 198 10.38 -9.34 -0.47
CA LEU A 198 9.61 -9.15 -1.70
C LEU A 198 10.07 -7.89 -2.44
N CYS A 199 10.24 -6.77 -1.73
CA CYS A 199 10.76 -5.55 -2.35
C CYS A 199 12.12 -5.78 -3.00
N VAL A 200 13.05 -6.44 -2.32
CA VAL A 200 14.37 -6.76 -2.88
C VAL A 200 14.25 -7.65 -4.13
N SER A 201 13.32 -8.61 -4.14
CA SER A 201 13.14 -9.52 -5.31
C SER A 201 12.65 -8.81 -6.57
N VAL A 202 12.08 -7.61 -6.43
CA VAL A 202 11.62 -6.75 -7.54
C VAL A 202 12.44 -5.47 -7.68
N ASP A 203 13.69 -5.52 -7.26
CA ASP A 203 14.66 -4.41 -7.32
C ASP A 203 14.19 -3.14 -6.60
N MET A 204 13.47 -3.29 -5.49
CA MET A 204 13.04 -2.17 -4.65
C MET A 204 13.69 -2.23 -3.27
N ILE A 205 13.94 -1.06 -2.67
CA ILE A 205 14.51 -0.94 -1.33
C ILE A 205 13.48 -0.31 -0.41
N ALA A 206 12.85 -1.14 0.42
CA ALA A 206 11.98 -0.68 1.49
C ALA A 206 12.79 -0.28 2.74
N ARG A 207 12.29 0.72 3.48
CA ARG A 207 12.82 1.15 4.77
C ARG A 207 11.68 1.37 5.74
N ARG A 208 11.85 0.97 7.00
CA ARG A 208 10.87 1.21 8.06
C ARG A 208 10.80 2.69 8.41
N CYS A 209 9.61 3.14 8.76
CA CYS A 209 9.37 4.50 9.26
C CYS A 209 9.72 4.59 10.74
N GLU A 210 10.97 4.24 11.13
CA GLU A 210 11.43 4.27 12.52
C GLU A 210 11.21 5.66 13.13
N TYR A 211 10.63 5.72 14.34
CA TYR A 211 10.25 6.94 15.06
C TYR A 211 9.26 7.85 14.31
N LYS A 212 8.71 7.41 13.18
CA LYS A 212 7.78 8.15 12.32
C LYS A 212 6.52 7.33 11.99
N GLN A 213 6.19 6.36 12.82
CA GLN A 213 5.08 5.44 12.60
C GLN A 213 3.73 6.18 12.61
N GLU A 214 3.54 7.14 13.53
CA GLU A 214 2.34 7.99 13.59
C GLU A 214 2.17 8.83 12.31
N GLN A 215 3.26 9.46 11.84
CA GLN A 215 3.24 10.26 10.62
C GLN A 215 2.99 9.39 9.38
N ALA A 216 3.53 8.17 9.38
CA ALA A 216 3.30 7.20 8.32
C ALA A 216 1.84 6.70 8.33
N PHE A 217 1.27 6.41 9.50
CA PHE A 217 -0.14 6.09 9.66
C PHE A 217 -1.03 7.16 9.02
N LEU A 218 -0.80 8.45 9.36
CA LEU A 218 -1.53 9.56 8.78
C LEU A 218 -1.36 9.65 7.26
N SER A 219 -0.16 9.37 6.77
CA SER A 219 0.15 9.39 5.34
C SER A 219 -0.47 8.23 4.56
N MET A 220 -0.85 7.14 5.24
CA MET A 220 -1.57 6.01 4.64
C MET A 220 -3.07 6.24 4.53
N LEU A 221 -3.64 7.15 5.34
CA LEU A 221 -5.06 7.47 5.27
C LEU A 221 -5.42 8.17 3.94
N PRO A 222 -6.63 7.96 3.40
CA PRO A 222 -7.08 8.53 2.13
C PRO A 222 -7.46 10.02 2.25
N ILE A 223 -6.60 10.82 2.91
CA ILE A 223 -6.80 12.25 3.17
C ILE A 223 -5.86 13.15 2.37
N LEU A 224 -5.13 12.58 1.41
CA LEU A 224 -4.15 13.30 0.58
C LEU A 224 -3.03 13.99 1.38
N TYR A 225 -2.69 13.46 2.54
CA TYR A 225 -1.59 13.92 3.37
C TYR A 225 -0.39 13.01 3.20
N LEU A 226 0.80 13.60 3.09
CA LEU A 226 2.08 12.90 3.13
C LEU A 226 3.03 13.70 4.02
N ASP A 227 3.60 13.05 5.03
CA ASP A 227 4.55 13.70 5.95
C ASP A 227 5.78 14.19 5.17
N PRO A 228 6.24 15.45 5.38
CA PRO A 228 7.34 16.03 4.60
C PRO A 228 8.67 15.28 4.70
N ASP A 229 8.96 14.61 5.83
CA ASP A 229 10.18 13.82 5.98
C ASP A 229 10.09 12.50 5.21
N ILE A 230 8.91 11.86 5.22
CA ILE A 230 8.64 10.64 4.44
C ILE A 230 8.65 11.00 2.95
N GLU A 231 7.99 12.10 2.56
CA GLU A 231 8.00 12.62 1.19
C GLU A 231 9.42 12.78 0.66
N ARG A 232 10.28 13.45 1.42
CA ARG A 232 11.68 13.70 1.00
C ARG A 232 12.47 12.41 0.79
N LYS A 233 12.26 11.39 1.64
CA LYS A 233 12.99 10.12 1.61
C LYS A 233 12.46 9.15 0.55
N SER A 234 11.16 9.13 0.31
CA SER A 234 10.47 8.21 -0.59
C SER A 234 10.33 8.74 -2.02
N ARG A 235 10.66 10.01 -2.27
CA ARG A 235 10.39 10.69 -3.54
C ARG A 235 11.15 10.07 -4.70
N ARG A 236 10.40 9.51 -5.66
CA ARG A 236 10.88 9.03 -6.94
C ARG A 236 10.39 9.92 -8.08
N ASN A 237 11.29 10.25 -8.97
CA ASN A 237 10.95 10.94 -10.22
C ASN A 237 10.34 9.92 -11.18
N ALA A 238 9.18 10.23 -11.75
CA ALA A 238 8.50 9.38 -12.71
C ALA A 238 7.95 10.24 -13.86
N LEU A 239 7.94 9.69 -15.07
CA LEU A 239 7.26 10.23 -16.23
C LEU A 239 5.85 9.62 -16.35
N THR A 240 4.99 10.22 -17.17
CA THR A 240 3.62 9.70 -17.40
C THR A 240 3.62 8.21 -17.77
N SER A 241 4.52 7.79 -18.64
CA SER A 241 4.67 6.39 -19.05
C SER A 241 5.01 5.46 -17.88
N GLY A 242 5.92 5.89 -16.99
CA GLY A 242 6.29 5.14 -15.78
C GLY A 242 5.15 5.07 -14.76
N VAL A 243 4.38 6.16 -14.60
CA VAL A 243 3.18 6.18 -13.75
C VAL A 243 2.08 5.28 -14.31
N ALA A 244 1.84 5.33 -15.62
CA ALA A 244 0.87 4.45 -16.28
C ALA A 244 1.28 2.97 -16.18
N ALA A 245 2.57 2.67 -16.35
CA ALA A 245 3.10 1.31 -16.16
C ALA A 245 3.01 0.83 -14.70
N ALA A 246 2.94 1.73 -13.74
CA ALA A 246 2.77 1.42 -12.32
C ALA A 246 1.39 0.87 -11.96
N PHE A 247 0.38 0.97 -12.86
CA PHE A 247 -0.98 0.47 -12.63
C PHE A 247 -0.95 -1.01 -12.22
N PRO A 248 -1.29 -1.34 -10.95
CA PRO A 248 -1.07 -2.69 -10.42
C PRO A 248 -2.22 -3.67 -10.70
N PHE A 249 -3.38 -3.14 -11.09
CA PHE A 249 -4.62 -3.93 -11.24
C PHE A 249 -4.77 -4.53 -12.65
N ALA A 250 -3.66 -5.01 -13.23
CA ALA A 250 -3.67 -5.59 -14.57
C ALA A 250 -4.30 -6.98 -14.60
N SER A 251 -4.12 -7.76 -13.54
CA SER A 251 -4.75 -9.08 -13.37
C SER A 251 -4.77 -9.46 -11.89
N TYR A 252 -5.73 -10.32 -11.54
CA TYR A 252 -5.79 -10.93 -10.22
C TYR A 252 -5.09 -12.29 -10.25
N GLU A 253 -4.19 -12.55 -9.31
CA GLU A 253 -3.57 -13.85 -9.14
C GLU A 253 -4.29 -14.64 -8.06
N LEU A 254 -4.88 -15.78 -8.44
CA LEU A 254 -5.46 -16.74 -7.52
C LEU A 254 -4.46 -17.87 -7.32
N SER A 255 -3.74 -17.87 -6.20
CA SER A 255 -2.77 -18.91 -5.87
C SER A 255 -2.85 -19.26 -4.40
N ASP A 256 -3.52 -20.36 -4.08
CA ASP A 256 -3.65 -20.85 -2.71
C ASP A 256 -2.45 -21.71 -2.35
N ARG A 257 -1.95 -21.55 -1.11
CA ARG A 257 -0.92 -22.46 -0.58
C ARG A 257 -1.46 -23.91 -0.51
N ASN A 258 -0.65 -24.86 -0.90
CA ASN A 258 -1.03 -26.28 -0.94
C ASN A 258 -2.26 -26.57 -1.83
N GLY A 259 -2.53 -25.70 -2.81
CA GLY A 259 -3.62 -25.87 -3.74
C GLY A 259 -3.35 -26.88 -4.84
N ILE A 260 -4.42 -27.33 -5.50
CA ILE A 260 -4.33 -28.08 -6.75
C ILE A 260 -4.13 -27.12 -7.93
N PHE A 261 -3.23 -27.43 -8.83
CA PHE A 261 -3.04 -26.64 -10.05
C PHE A 261 -4.30 -26.73 -10.92
N LEU A 262 -4.92 -25.62 -11.25
CA LEU A 262 -6.09 -25.56 -12.13
C LEU A 262 -5.72 -25.28 -13.59
N GLY A 263 -4.77 -24.40 -13.82
CA GLY A 263 -4.37 -23.97 -15.14
C GLY A 263 -3.48 -22.73 -15.09
N LEU A 264 -3.37 -22.03 -16.21
CA LEU A 264 -2.69 -20.75 -16.31
C LEU A 264 -3.70 -19.63 -16.46
N ASN A 265 -3.48 -18.53 -15.76
CA ASN A 265 -4.27 -17.31 -15.92
C ASN A 265 -4.12 -16.79 -17.36
N MET A 266 -5.24 -16.49 -18.02
CA MET A 266 -5.24 -16.02 -19.42
C MET A 266 -4.49 -14.71 -19.63
N TYR A 267 -4.48 -13.84 -18.61
CA TYR A 267 -3.95 -12.49 -18.73
C TYR A 267 -2.44 -12.41 -18.44
N ASN A 268 -2.02 -12.94 -17.29
CA ASN A 268 -0.63 -12.82 -16.84
C ASN A 268 0.18 -14.13 -16.94
N ARG A 269 -0.43 -15.24 -17.40
CA ARG A 269 0.20 -16.56 -17.52
C ARG A 269 0.68 -17.16 -16.21
N SER A 270 0.31 -16.58 -15.06
CA SER A 270 0.63 -17.16 -13.76
C SER A 270 -0.09 -18.49 -13.55
N PRO A 271 0.50 -19.45 -12.84
CA PRO A 271 -0.16 -20.69 -12.47
C PRO A 271 -1.25 -20.44 -11.43
N VAL A 272 -2.43 -21.01 -11.66
CA VAL A 272 -3.58 -20.90 -10.75
C VAL A 272 -3.66 -22.16 -9.90
N PHE A 273 -3.51 -21.97 -8.57
CA PHE A 273 -3.68 -23.03 -7.57
C PHE A 273 -4.91 -22.75 -6.72
N LEU A 274 -5.71 -23.79 -6.47
CA LEU A 274 -6.90 -23.70 -5.62
C LEU A 274 -6.80 -24.73 -4.50
N ASN A 275 -6.94 -24.30 -3.25
CA ASN A 275 -7.10 -25.18 -2.10
C ASN A 275 -8.54 -25.06 -1.56
N PRO A 276 -9.48 -25.92 -1.98
CA PRO A 276 -10.87 -25.82 -1.53
C PRO A 276 -11.08 -26.15 -0.04
N TYR A 277 -10.05 -26.61 0.64
CA TYR A 277 -10.06 -26.98 2.06
C TYR A 277 -9.31 -25.98 2.93
N ASP A 278 -9.11 -24.78 2.45
CA ASP A 278 -8.55 -23.69 3.24
C ASP A 278 -9.65 -23.01 4.05
N ASP A 279 -9.78 -23.40 5.31
CA ASP A 279 -10.84 -22.92 6.23
C ASP A 279 -10.72 -21.42 6.56
N TYR A 280 -9.54 -20.82 6.37
CA TYR A 280 -9.36 -19.38 6.54
C TYR A 280 -9.92 -18.57 5.36
N LYS A 281 -9.93 -19.17 4.17
CA LYS A 281 -10.29 -18.48 2.93
C LYS A 281 -11.70 -18.83 2.45
N TYR A 282 -12.14 -20.07 2.67
CA TYR A 282 -13.42 -20.58 2.18
C TYR A 282 -14.29 -21.10 3.32
N THR A 283 -15.54 -20.71 3.34
CA THR A 283 -16.53 -21.20 4.33
C THR A 283 -16.78 -22.70 4.22
N ASN A 284 -16.62 -23.28 3.02
CA ASN A 284 -16.72 -24.71 2.77
C ASN A 284 -15.98 -25.09 1.48
N GLY A 285 -15.65 -26.38 1.33
CA GLY A 285 -14.94 -26.93 0.17
C GLY A 285 -15.84 -27.31 -1.01
N ASN A 286 -17.06 -26.84 -1.10
CA ASN A 286 -17.97 -27.18 -2.18
C ASN A 286 -17.61 -26.45 -3.46
N ILE A 287 -17.48 -27.19 -4.56
CA ILE A 287 -17.17 -26.67 -5.89
C ILE A 287 -18.33 -27.00 -6.83
N TRP A 288 -18.86 -25.96 -7.50
CA TRP A 288 -19.84 -26.13 -8.55
C TRP A 288 -19.19 -25.86 -9.93
N ILE A 289 -19.33 -26.82 -10.87
CA ILE A 289 -18.78 -26.71 -12.23
C ILE A 289 -19.94 -26.67 -13.22
N GLY A 290 -20.21 -25.49 -13.76
CA GLY A 290 -21.27 -25.22 -14.73
C GLY A 290 -20.74 -24.97 -16.14
N GLY A 291 -21.56 -25.27 -17.16
CA GLY A 291 -21.22 -24.96 -18.54
C GLY A 291 -22.16 -25.65 -19.53
N SER A 292 -22.14 -25.23 -20.80
CA SER A 292 -22.88 -25.84 -21.91
C SER A 292 -22.39 -27.26 -22.23
N SER A 293 -23.12 -28.00 -23.05
CA SER A 293 -22.66 -29.30 -23.54
C SER A 293 -21.37 -29.13 -24.36
N GLY A 294 -20.39 -30.01 -24.14
CA GLY A 294 -19.09 -29.91 -24.82
C GLY A 294 -18.09 -28.93 -24.19
N ALA A 295 -18.45 -28.13 -23.18
CA ALA A 295 -17.58 -27.14 -22.57
C ALA A 295 -16.45 -27.71 -21.67
N GLY A 296 -16.23 -29.02 -21.63
CA GLY A 296 -15.14 -29.65 -20.90
C GLY A 296 -15.41 -29.91 -19.41
N LYS A 297 -16.65 -29.82 -18.91
CA LYS A 297 -16.99 -30.06 -17.50
C LYS A 297 -16.47 -31.38 -16.94
N THR A 298 -16.70 -32.48 -17.68
CA THR A 298 -16.22 -33.83 -17.30
C THR A 298 -14.71 -33.89 -17.24
N PHE A 299 -14.04 -33.28 -18.20
CA PHE A 299 -12.57 -33.20 -18.22
C PHE A 299 -12.04 -32.41 -17.00
N THR A 300 -12.63 -31.25 -16.72
CA THR A 300 -12.27 -30.43 -15.54
C THR A 300 -12.45 -31.23 -14.25
N LEU A 301 -13.58 -31.93 -14.09
CA LEU A 301 -13.85 -32.74 -12.91
C LEU A 301 -12.81 -33.88 -12.75
N GLN A 302 -12.44 -34.54 -13.85
CA GLN A 302 -11.40 -35.57 -13.82
C GLN A 302 -10.01 -35.00 -13.50
N CYS A 303 -9.69 -33.81 -14.01
CA CYS A 303 -8.43 -33.14 -13.69
C CYS A 303 -8.36 -32.75 -12.20
N VAL A 304 -9.40 -32.13 -11.67
CA VAL A 304 -9.48 -31.74 -10.25
C VAL A 304 -9.35 -32.97 -9.35
N GLY A 305 -10.16 -34.00 -9.59
CA GLY A 305 -10.09 -35.23 -8.78
C GLY A 305 -8.77 -35.98 -8.91
N GLY A 306 -8.18 -36.02 -10.09
CA GLY A 306 -6.85 -36.63 -10.30
C GLY A 306 -5.76 -35.91 -9.51
N ARG A 307 -5.77 -34.56 -9.50
CA ARG A 307 -4.82 -33.73 -8.77
C ARG A 307 -5.01 -33.82 -7.25
N LEU A 308 -6.25 -33.86 -6.78
CA LEU A 308 -6.56 -34.13 -5.36
C LEU A 308 -6.02 -35.52 -4.94
N ARG A 309 -6.18 -36.54 -5.79
CA ARG A 309 -5.64 -37.86 -5.52
C ARG A 309 -4.12 -37.86 -5.42
N GLN A 310 -3.42 -37.10 -6.29
CA GLN A 310 -1.96 -36.92 -6.23
C GLN A 310 -1.49 -36.27 -4.93
N GLN A 311 -2.32 -35.41 -4.33
CA GLN A 311 -2.09 -34.84 -2.99
C GLN A 311 -2.44 -35.81 -1.84
N GLY A 312 -2.78 -37.07 -2.13
CA GLY A 312 -3.12 -38.08 -1.12
C GLY A 312 -4.57 -38.03 -0.64
N LYS A 313 -5.42 -37.16 -1.22
CA LYS A 313 -6.84 -37.12 -0.84
C LYS A 313 -7.60 -38.32 -1.39
N ARG A 314 -8.60 -38.78 -0.64
CA ARG A 314 -9.53 -39.84 -1.13
C ARG A 314 -10.55 -39.16 -2.05
N VAL A 315 -10.70 -39.67 -3.27
CA VAL A 315 -11.66 -39.17 -4.26
C VAL A 315 -12.68 -40.28 -4.60
N ILE A 316 -13.95 -39.92 -4.52
CA ILE A 316 -15.07 -40.82 -4.87
C ILE A 316 -15.89 -40.11 -5.92
N TYR A 317 -16.08 -40.77 -7.08
CA TYR A 317 -16.96 -40.23 -8.13
C TYR A 317 -18.30 -40.98 -8.09
N ILE A 318 -19.39 -40.20 -7.98
CA ILE A 318 -20.75 -40.72 -8.09
C ILE A 318 -21.32 -40.18 -9.39
N ILE A 319 -21.43 -41.05 -10.40
CA ILE A 319 -21.77 -40.68 -11.78
C ILE A 319 -23.08 -41.39 -12.17
N PRO A 320 -24.24 -40.71 -12.09
CA PRO A 320 -25.53 -41.33 -12.41
C PRO A 320 -25.68 -41.77 -13.88
N LYS A 321 -24.97 -41.07 -14.79
CA LYS A 321 -24.98 -41.37 -16.23
C LYS A 321 -23.59 -41.21 -16.81
N LYS A 322 -23.24 -42.01 -17.84
CA LYS A 322 -21.92 -41.97 -18.54
C LYS A 322 -20.70 -42.26 -17.66
N GLY A 323 -20.85 -43.11 -16.65
CA GLY A 323 -19.75 -43.47 -15.75
C GLY A 323 -18.55 -44.12 -16.47
N HIS A 324 -18.78 -44.79 -17.60
CA HIS A 324 -17.73 -45.41 -18.42
C HIS A 324 -16.64 -44.40 -18.88
N GLU A 325 -16.96 -43.10 -18.99
CA GLU A 325 -15.98 -42.07 -19.35
C GLU A 325 -14.90 -41.88 -18.24
N PHE A 326 -15.18 -42.26 -17.00
CA PHE A 326 -14.29 -42.14 -15.85
C PHE A 326 -13.42 -43.38 -15.60
N ARG A 327 -13.80 -44.53 -16.20
CA ARG A 327 -13.13 -45.78 -15.97
C ARG A 327 -11.63 -45.76 -16.30
N PRO A 328 -11.17 -45.29 -17.47
CA PRO A 328 -9.75 -45.25 -17.79
C PRO A 328 -8.95 -44.44 -16.80
N ARG A 329 -9.51 -43.28 -16.35
CA ARG A 329 -8.86 -42.41 -15.40
C ARG A 329 -8.81 -43.02 -13.99
N CYS A 330 -9.86 -43.72 -13.59
CA CYS A 330 -9.92 -44.45 -12.33
C CYS A 330 -8.84 -45.53 -12.27
N GLU A 331 -8.74 -46.35 -13.30
CA GLU A 331 -7.75 -47.41 -13.43
C GLU A 331 -6.31 -46.85 -13.43
N GLN A 332 -6.03 -45.77 -14.16
CA GLN A 332 -4.73 -45.08 -14.15
C GLN A 332 -4.29 -44.62 -12.74
N LEU A 333 -5.24 -44.20 -11.91
CA LEU A 333 -4.98 -43.70 -10.57
C LEU A 333 -4.99 -44.80 -9.51
N GLY A 334 -5.07 -46.07 -9.92
CA GLY A 334 -5.13 -47.22 -9.01
C GLY A 334 -6.44 -47.31 -8.23
N GLY A 335 -7.54 -46.77 -8.79
CA GLY A 335 -8.86 -46.78 -8.20
C GLY A 335 -9.67 -48.04 -8.54
N LEU A 336 -10.75 -48.27 -7.79
CA LEU A 336 -11.74 -49.29 -8.04
C LEU A 336 -12.92 -48.68 -8.81
N TYR A 337 -13.28 -49.29 -9.92
CA TYR A 337 -14.48 -48.97 -10.70
C TYR A 337 -15.55 -50.03 -10.42
N LEU A 338 -16.72 -49.59 -9.92
CA LEU A 338 -17.86 -50.43 -9.57
C LEU A 338 -18.98 -50.29 -10.58
#